data_f9fadb42bf45981cdf29020e007f6105
#
_entry.id   f9fadb42bf45981cdf29020e007f6105
#
_cell.length_a   1.000
_cell.length_b   1.000
_cell.length_c   1.000
_cell.angle_alpha   90.00
_cell.angle_beta   90.00
_cell.angle_gamma   90.00
#
_symmetry.space_group_name_H-M   'P 1'
#
loop_
_entity.id
_entity.type
_entity.pdbx_description
1 polymer ?
#
loop_
_entity_poly.entity_id
_entity_poly.type
_entity_poly.pdbx_seq_one_letter_code
_entity_poly.pdbx_strand_id
1 'polypeptide(L)'
;MDSLLTVVPETHKEIDDILKPYSNDSTSLRYIQERSITKKYVLGQVYALNQLGSLYRDQALYQEALALYQDALQLSVEANNIEFRVYSLNMISSVYSRTEAIKSSLDYSQNALELAETVATPSDGLKKSIIASLNNIGATYQMLEQYDLAIEKYERSMILEKELDDKLGLAINHKNLGECYEAQGKLEPALKNFRKSLVYYEIMDSNKGKITCNYNIAHVYVHQGKIQEAIDILQSNLLKAISLDDNKLITTIYINLGWAFIRLGDYNAAETNLESGLTLAKTNKLNAEIAEANKFLSELWIKRDDYQKGMRYYKDFKKYEERITSSLNLRYVNDMILRYESEMRANQLERLAEENESVRLKLKKNKTMLIIIGISLILLIGILYILYRQSQLNADKKLLTLEQSMLRSQMNPHFLFNSLNSIKLYIINNEKKNAVHYLNKFSKLVRKILEASSQREISLAEELETVELYMNIENIRFSNEINFNVHIKDDIDIHNIKIPSLILQPFLENALWHGLSSKEGAKNIDLEVKKGKNGFIEIVITDNGVGRDAAERIKDSKVLKRKSVGIDITKERLANFSRDYENYFHVDIIDKFDDDTNPIGTQIVIYIPTI
;
A
#
# COMPACT_ATOMS: atom_id res chain seq x y z
N MET A 1 34.31 50.79 22.43
CA MET A 1 35.17 49.58 22.34
C MET A 1 35.42 48.93 23.70
N ASP A 2 35.95 49.61 24.69
CA ASP A 2 36.25 48.96 25.99
C ASP A 2 35.01 48.38 26.73
N SER A 3 33.86 49.02 26.63
CA SER A 3 32.60 48.51 27.17
C SER A 3 32.09 47.29 26.42
N LEU A 4 32.38 47.16 25.12
CA LEU A 4 31.99 46.00 24.29
C LEU A 4 32.80 44.75 24.62
N LEU A 5 34.06 44.93 25.06
CA LEU A 5 34.94 43.84 25.50
C LEU A 5 34.71 43.42 26.97
N THR A 6 33.73 44.01 27.66
CA THR A 6 33.30 43.58 29.00
C THR A 6 32.26 42.46 28.95
N VAL A 7 31.49 42.36 27.88
CA VAL A 7 30.64 41.22 27.57
C VAL A 7 31.53 40.23 26.83
N VAL A 8 31.86 39.10 27.40
CA VAL A 8 32.75 38.08 26.79
C VAL A 8 31.88 37.11 25.96
N PRO A 9 31.54 37.45 24.69
CA PRO A 9 30.72 36.59 23.86
C PRO A 9 31.51 35.34 23.44
N GLU A 10 30.84 34.22 23.33
CA GLU A 10 31.45 32.91 23.07
C GLU A 10 31.28 32.43 21.62
N THR A 11 30.32 32.98 20.90
CA THR A 11 30.05 32.58 19.51
C THR A 11 30.54 33.61 18.52
N HIS A 12 30.88 33.15 17.31
CA HIS A 12 31.32 34.07 16.24
C HIS A 12 30.24 35.10 15.90
N LYS A 13 28.96 34.73 15.93
CA LYS A 13 27.86 35.63 15.63
C LYS A 13 27.76 36.76 16.65
N GLU A 14 27.81 36.45 17.94
CA GLU A 14 27.76 37.46 19.01
C GLU A 14 28.94 38.44 18.91
N ILE A 15 30.14 37.92 18.60
CA ILE A 15 31.32 38.76 18.42
C ILE A 15 31.19 39.65 17.18
N ASP A 16 30.72 39.06 16.06
CA ASP A 16 30.52 39.78 14.81
C ASP A 16 29.49 40.89 14.95
N ASP A 17 28.33 40.59 15.57
CA ASP A 17 27.25 41.58 15.81
C ASP A 17 27.77 42.79 16.59
N ILE A 18 28.71 42.59 17.51
CA ILE A 18 29.30 43.65 18.33
C ILE A 18 30.43 44.38 17.59
N LEU A 19 31.34 43.67 16.92
CA LEU A 19 32.59 44.20 16.37
C LEU A 19 32.52 44.47 14.87
N LYS A 20 31.50 44.07 14.15
CA LYS A 20 31.30 44.30 12.72
C LYS A 20 31.46 45.76 12.27
N PRO A 21 31.01 46.79 13.03
CA PRO A 21 31.24 48.20 12.64
C PRO A 21 32.72 48.56 12.53
N TYR A 22 33.61 47.79 13.14
CA TYR A 22 35.05 48.02 13.17
C TYR A 22 35.86 47.08 12.26
N SER A 23 35.19 46.13 11.59
CA SER A 23 35.86 45.08 10.81
C SER A 23 36.59 45.56 9.57
N ASN A 24 36.31 46.79 9.09
CA ASN A 24 36.93 47.38 7.90
C ASN A 24 38.06 48.37 8.23
N ASP A 25 38.36 48.56 9.51
CA ASP A 25 39.42 49.46 9.94
C ASP A 25 40.55 48.70 10.64
N SER A 26 41.71 48.65 9.99
CA SER A 26 42.88 47.93 10.51
C SER A 26 43.41 48.48 11.86
N THR A 27 43.24 49.77 12.13
CA THR A 27 43.64 50.41 13.40
C THR A 27 42.70 49.91 14.52
N SER A 28 41.39 49.91 14.29
CA SER A 28 40.41 49.40 15.25
C SER A 28 40.62 47.92 15.54
N LEU A 29 40.88 47.10 14.51
CA LEU A 29 41.13 45.68 14.67
C LEU A 29 42.41 45.38 15.46
N ARG A 30 43.49 46.11 15.25
CA ARG A 30 44.75 46.02 16.06
C ARG A 30 44.45 46.39 17.51
N TYR A 31 43.74 47.48 17.76
CA TYR A 31 43.29 47.84 19.10
C TYR A 31 42.43 46.73 19.78
N ILE A 32 41.51 46.13 19.05
CA ILE A 32 40.69 45.00 19.56
C ILE A 32 41.61 43.81 19.92
N GLN A 33 42.57 43.48 19.07
CA GLN A 33 43.57 42.44 19.31
C GLN A 33 44.34 42.68 20.61
N GLU A 34 44.98 43.87 20.76
CA GLU A 34 45.77 44.23 21.93
C GLU A 34 44.97 44.24 23.24
N ARG A 35 43.76 44.80 23.18
CA ARG A 35 42.84 44.79 24.35
C ARG A 35 42.36 43.40 24.71
N SER A 36 42.12 42.55 23.72
CA SER A 36 41.73 41.14 23.95
C SER A 36 42.88 40.36 24.61
N ILE A 37 44.14 40.62 24.23
CA ILE A 37 45.32 40.07 24.90
C ILE A 37 45.36 40.50 26.36
N THR A 38 45.25 41.83 26.62
CA THR A 38 45.28 42.40 27.98
C THR A 38 44.15 41.79 28.88
N LYS A 39 42.99 41.52 28.31
CA LYS A 39 41.82 40.95 29.03
C LYS A 39 41.80 39.41 29.04
N LYS A 40 42.82 38.76 28.43
CA LYS A 40 42.86 37.28 28.26
C LYS A 40 41.64 36.72 27.54
N TYR A 41 41.07 37.52 26.60
CA TYR A 41 39.90 37.11 25.81
C TYR A 41 40.35 36.53 24.46
N VAL A 42 40.61 35.21 24.42
CA VAL A 42 41.22 34.53 23.27
C VAL A 42 40.33 34.63 22.03
N LEU A 43 39.02 34.46 22.14
CA LEU A 43 38.11 34.50 20.97
C LEU A 43 38.06 35.88 20.32
N GLY A 44 38.20 36.97 21.11
CA GLY A 44 38.34 38.32 20.57
C GLY A 44 39.63 38.53 19.79
N GLN A 45 40.75 37.89 20.23
CA GLN A 45 42.01 37.89 19.47
C GLN A 45 41.83 37.13 18.15
N VAL A 46 41.24 35.93 18.18
CA VAL A 46 40.98 35.10 16.98
C VAL A 46 40.13 35.86 15.97
N TYR A 47 39.07 36.53 16.43
CA TYR A 47 38.20 37.34 15.57
C TYR A 47 39.00 38.48 14.92
N ALA A 48 39.74 39.26 15.70
CA ALA A 48 40.54 40.40 15.20
C ALA A 48 41.59 39.96 14.18
N LEU A 49 42.30 38.85 14.44
CA LEU A 49 43.30 38.30 13.51
C LEU A 49 42.65 37.84 12.19
N ASN A 50 41.50 37.13 12.24
CA ASN A 50 40.80 36.74 11.05
C ASN A 50 40.28 37.92 10.22
N GLN A 51 39.79 38.99 10.87
CA GLN A 51 39.35 40.20 10.16
C GLN A 51 40.52 40.98 9.57
N LEU A 52 41.64 41.12 10.29
CA LEU A 52 42.88 41.70 9.75
C LEU A 52 43.39 40.90 8.56
N GLY A 53 43.41 39.56 8.66
CA GLY A 53 43.77 38.68 7.56
C GLY A 53 42.87 38.90 6.34
N SER A 54 41.57 39.14 6.54
CA SER A 54 40.63 39.43 5.45
C SER A 54 40.94 40.75 4.76
N LEU A 55 41.27 41.80 5.51
CA LEU A 55 41.71 43.08 4.93
C LEU A 55 42.98 42.92 4.10
N TYR A 56 43.97 42.18 4.59
CA TYR A 56 45.23 41.96 3.86
C TYR A 56 45.02 41.08 2.62
N ARG A 57 44.20 40.04 2.71
CA ARG A 57 43.81 39.23 1.54
C ARG A 57 43.18 40.10 0.45
N ASP A 58 42.29 41.01 0.82
CA ASP A 58 41.57 41.87 -0.14
C ASP A 58 42.50 42.94 -0.76
N GLN A 59 43.61 43.26 -0.10
CA GLN A 59 44.72 44.05 -0.63
C GLN A 59 45.77 43.24 -1.41
N ALA A 60 45.50 41.93 -1.65
CA ALA A 60 46.42 40.99 -2.29
C ALA A 60 47.73 40.75 -1.53
N LEU A 61 47.80 41.09 -0.25
CA LEU A 61 48.92 40.80 0.66
C LEU A 61 48.74 39.38 1.24
N TYR A 62 48.88 38.38 0.38
CA TYR A 62 48.49 37.00 0.69
C TYR A 62 49.36 36.33 1.74
N GLN A 63 50.67 36.63 1.79
CA GLN A 63 51.55 36.02 2.78
C GLN A 63 51.26 36.53 4.19
N GLU A 64 51.01 37.83 4.33
CA GLU A 64 50.61 38.45 5.58
C GLU A 64 49.26 37.98 6.06
N ALA A 65 48.32 37.83 5.14
CA ALA A 65 47.01 37.27 5.45
C ALA A 65 47.10 35.83 5.97
N LEU A 66 47.92 34.98 5.32
CA LEU A 66 48.13 33.60 5.75
C LEU A 66 48.74 33.51 7.15
N ALA A 67 49.74 34.37 7.46
CA ALA A 67 50.32 34.39 8.80
C ALA A 67 49.28 34.70 9.89
N LEU A 68 48.45 35.74 9.67
CA LEU A 68 47.37 36.10 10.60
C LEU A 68 46.32 35.00 10.77
N TYR A 69 45.95 34.32 9.69
CA TYR A 69 45.00 33.22 9.76
C TYR A 69 45.58 31.98 10.46
N GLN A 70 46.89 31.71 10.28
CA GLN A 70 47.59 30.62 10.99
C GLN A 70 47.64 30.88 12.49
N ASP A 71 47.95 32.13 12.90
CA ASP A 71 47.91 32.55 14.30
C ASP A 71 46.50 32.42 14.89
N ALA A 72 45.48 32.85 14.14
CA ALA A 72 44.06 32.68 14.52
C ALA A 72 43.68 31.22 14.67
N LEU A 73 44.12 30.35 13.74
CA LEU A 73 43.89 28.91 13.78
C LEU A 73 44.51 28.28 15.03
N GLN A 74 45.78 28.63 15.32
CA GLN A 74 46.48 28.12 16.51
C GLN A 74 45.74 28.51 17.79
N LEU A 75 45.41 29.79 17.96
CA LEU A 75 44.66 30.28 19.13
C LEU A 75 43.27 29.63 19.25
N SER A 76 42.60 29.37 18.14
CA SER A 76 41.30 28.68 18.13
C SER A 76 41.39 27.21 18.57
N VAL A 77 42.51 26.55 18.27
CA VAL A 77 42.84 25.21 18.77
C VAL A 77 43.08 25.21 20.27
N GLU A 78 43.88 26.18 20.75
CA GLU A 78 44.16 26.36 22.19
C GLU A 78 42.89 26.69 22.99
N ALA A 79 41.97 27.46 22.40
CA ALA A 79 40.68 27.77 22.98
C ALA A 79 39.66 26.63 22.88
N ASN A 80 39.99 25.53 22.21
CA ASN A 80 39.12 24.40 21.91
C ASN A 80 37.75 24.82 21.29
N ASN A 81 37.75 25.85 20.45
CA ASN A 81 36.58 26.40 19.80
C ASN A 81 36.48 25.94 18.33
N ILE A 82 35.59 24.99 18.05
CA ILE A 82 35.41 24.39 16.73
C ILE A 82 34.96 25.44 15.70
N GLU A 83 34.04 26.34 16.06
CA GLU A 83 33.48 27.34 15.13
C GLU A 83 34.56 28.26 14.57
N PHE A 84 35.40 28.82 15.44
CA PHE A 84 36.52 29.68 15.03
C PHE A 84 37.64 28.92 14.32
N ARG A 85 37.87 27.65 14.70
CA ARG A 85 38.83 26.79 14.02
C ARG A 85 38.39 26.52 12.58
N VAL A 86 37.14 26.18 12.36
CA VAL A 86 36.55 25.98 11.01
C VAL A 86 36.61 27.28 10.22
N TYR A 87 36.27 28.41 10.84
CA TYR A 87 36.34 29.72 10.20
C TYR A 87 37.74 30.03 9.72
N SER A 88 38.77 29.90 10.56
CA SER A 88 40.17 30.17 10.20
C SER A 88 40.68 29.25 9.08
N LEU A 89 40.32 27.95 9.09
CA LEU A 89 40.64 27.01 8.01
C LEU A 89 40.02 27.45 6.67
N ASN A 90 38.79 27.94 6.67
CA ASN A 90 38.13 28.46 5.46
C ASN A 90 38.79 29.74 4.96
N MET A 91 39.27 30.60 5.86
CA MET A 91 40.00 31.82 5.48
C MET A 91 41.34 31.47 4.82
N ILE A 92 42.06 30.50 5.35
CA ILE A 92 43.30 29.98 4.74
C ILE A 92 43.00 29.40 3.35
N SER A 93 41.95 28.56 3.23
CA SER A 93 41.53 28.02 1.95
C SER A 93 41.23 29.12 0.92
N SER A 94 40.53 30.19 1.35
CA SER A 94 40.18 31.29 0.45
C SER A 94 41.42 32.03 -0.12
N VAL A 95 42.52 32.13 0.63
CA VAL A 95 43.78 32.68 0.13
C VAL A 95 44.41 31.74 -0.90
N TYR A 96 44.47 30.44 -0.60
CA TYR A 96 45.00 29.45 -1.55
C TYR A 96 44.18 29.39 -2.84
N SER A 97 42.85 29.53 -2.76
CA SER A 97 42.00 29.64 -3.96
C SER A 97 42.35 30.88 -4.81
N ARG A 98 42.62 32.04 -4.18
CA ARG A 98 43.01 33.26 -4.89
C ARG A 98 44.43 33.21 -5.48
N THR A 99 45.30 32.40 -4.89
CA THR A 99 46.68 32.17 -5.39
C THR A 99 46.79 30.96 -6.31
N GLU A 100 45.62 30.38 -6.73
CA GLU A 100 45.55 29.24 -7.63
C GLU A 100 46.25 27.98 -7.08
N ALA A 101 46.50 27.92 -5.79
CA ALA A 101 47.04 26.74 -5.11
C ALA A 101 45.91 25.75 -4.78
N ILE A 102 45.38 25.14 -5.83
CA ILE A 102 44.18 24.32 -5.82
C ILE A 102 44.23 23.22 -4.76
N LYS A 103 45.38 22.52 -4.65
CA LYS A 103 45.60 21.48 -3.65
C LYS A 103 45.34 21.95 -2.24
N SER A 104 46.06 23.04 -1.86
CA SER A 104 45.97 23.58 -0.51
C SER A 104 44.57 24.13 -0.21
N SER A 105 43.93 24.79 -1.20
CA SER A 105 42.57 25.29 -1.06
C SER A 105 41.60 24.14 -0.74
N LEU A 106 41.71 23.02 -1.46
CA LEU A 106 40.84 21.87 -1.26
C LEU A 106 41.10 21.17 0.08
N ASP A 107 42.38 20.92 0.43
CA ASP A 107 42.78 20.30 1.70
C ASP A 107 42.23 21.09 2.92
N TYR A 108 42.45 22.43 2.93
CA TYR A 108 41.96 23.26 4.03
C TYR A 108 40.42 23.33 4.10
N SER A 109 39.73 23.42 2.96
CA SER A 109 38.25 23.43 2.95
C SER A 109 37.65 22.09 3.37
N GLN A 110 38.29 20.98 2.99
CA GLN A 110 37.85 19.66 3.36
C GLN A 110 38.04 19.41 4.85
N ASN A 111 39.24 19.74 5.39
CA ASN A 111 39.50 19.67 6.84
C ASN A 111 38.53 20.55 7.64
N ALA A 112 38.16 21.72 7.12
CA ALA A 112 37.18 22.60 7.73
C ALA A 112 35.78 21.93 7.77
N LEU A 113 35.37 21.33 6.67
CA LEU A 113 34.08 20.65 6.55
C LEU A 113 33.99 19.42 7.45
N GLU A 114 35.01 18.55 7.41
CA GLU A 114 35.09 17.35 8.26
C GLU A 114 35.03 17.71 9.74
N LEU A 115 35.77 18.73 10.16
CA LEU A 115 35.72 19.20 11.54
C LEU A 115 34.35 19.74 11.93
N ALA A 116 33.69 20.50 11.05
CA ALA A 116 32.38 21.08 11.32
C ALA A 116 31.30 19.97 11.42
N GLU A 117 31.41 18.91 10.64
CA GLU A 117 30.49 17.77 10.62
C GLU A 117 30.59 16.88 11.87
N THR A 118 31.60 17.02 12.69
CA THR A 118 31.67 16.37 14.01
C THR A 118 30.63 16.91 15.00
N VAL A 119 30.03 18.08 14.71
CA VAL A 119 29.05 18.74 15.58
C VAL A 119 27.66 18.38 15.14
N ALA A 120 26.94 17.58 15.95
CA ALA A 120 25.59 17.08 15.61
C ALA A 120 24.53 18.19 15.43
N THR A 121 24.66 19.30 16.20
CA THR A 121 23.75 20.45 16.14
C THR A 121 24.55 21.73 15.97
N PRO A 122 24.93 22.10 14.72
CA PRO A 122 25.76 23.27 14.47
C PRO A 122 25.02 24.58 14.76
N SER A 123 25.72 25.55 15.36
CA SER A 123 25.27 26.93 15.51
C SER A 123 25.08 27.61 14.14
N ASP A 124 24.35 28.72 14.10
CA ASP A 124 24.21 29.52 12.86
C ASP A 124 25.56 29.96 12.30
N GLY A 125 26.53 30.31 13.19
CA GLY A 125 27.89 30.65 12.80
C GLY A 125 28.66 29.48 12.19
N LEU A 126 28.53 28.30 12.80
CA LEU A 126 29.12 27.08 12.25
C LEU A 126 28.46 26.66 10.93
N LYS A 127 27.12 26.79 10.79
CA LYS A 127 26.42 26.59 9.51
C LYS A 127 26.96 27.50 8.41
N LYS A 128 27.19 28.78 8.70
CA LYS A 128 27.85 29.72 7.74
C LYS A 128 29.23 29.25 7.35
N SER A 129 30.00 28.71 8.28
CA SER A 129 31.33 28.17 8.00
C SER A 129 31.28 26.88 7.16
N ILE A 130 30.27 26.02 7.37
CA ILE A 130 30.01 24.85 6.52
C ILE A 130 29.65 25.29 5.10
N ILE A 131 28.78 26.30 4.94
CA ILE A 131 28.44 26.91 3.65
C ILE A 131 29.72 27.38 2.94
N ALA A 132 30.59 28.11 3.64
CA ALA A 132 31.83 28.57 3.07
C ALA A 132 32.76 27.42 2.62
N SER A 133 32.87 26.35 3.42
CA SER A 133 33.65 25.17 3.05
C SER A 133 33.08 24.50 1.80
N LEU A 134 31.75 24.27 1.74
CA LEU A 134 31.08 23.66 0.60
C LEU A 134 31.22 24.49 -0.67
N ASN A 135 31.11 25.81 -0.56
CA ASN A 135 31.28 26.74 -1.69
C ASN A 135 32.73 26.78 -2.19
N ASN A 136 33.73 26.77 -1.30
CA ASN A 136 35.13 26.69 -1.68
C ASN A 136 35.47 25.37 -2.38
N ILE A 137 34.97 24.24 -1.87
CA ILE A 137 35.14 22.92 -2.49
C ILE A 137 34.44 22.91 -3.86
N GLY A 138 33.18 23.39 -3.94
CA GLY A 138 32.42 23.48 -5.19
C GLY A 138 33.13 24.32 -6.25
N ALA A 139 33.66 25.51 -5.86
CA ALA A 139 34.44 26.37 -6.76
C ALA A 139 35.70 25.67 -7.25
N THR A 140 36.38 24.92 -6.37
CA THR A 140 37.59 24.16 -6.74
C THR A 140 37.23 23.05 -7.73
N TYR A 141 36.15 22.29 -7.53
CA TYR A 141 35.69 21.28 -8.50
C TYR A 141 35.26 21.91 -9.84
N GLN A 142 34.60 23.08 -9.81
CA GLN A 142 34.25 23.83 -11.02
C GLN A 142 35.51 24.24 -11.81
N MET A 143 36.57 24.73 -11.14
CA MET A 143 37.86 25.06 -11.79
C MET A 143 38.52 23.82 -12.42
N LEU A 144 38.26 22.64 -11.91
CA LEU A 144 38.77 21.36 -12.40
C LEU A 144 37.87 20.71 -13.42
N GLU A 145 36.82 21.40 -13.88
CA GLU A 145 35.81 20.92 -14.80
C GLU A 145 35.02 19.69 -14.29
N GLN A 146 35.07 19.42 -12.98
CA GLN A 146 34.32 18.38 -12.29
C GLN A 146 32.93 18.90 -11.90
N TYR A 147 32.15 19.24 -12.91
CA TYR A 147 30.88 19.97 -12.74
C TYR A 147 29.85 19.24 -11.90
N ASP A 148 29.73 17.90 -11.99
CA ASP A 148 28.78 17.14 -11.19
C ASP A 148 29.11 17.19 -9.70
N LEU A 149 30.40 17.12 -9.33
CA LEU A 149 30.84 17.27 -7.95
C LEU A 149 30.65 18.70 -7.43
N ALA A 150 30.91 19.71 -8.28
CA ALA A 150 30.65 21.10 -7.95
C ALA A 150 29.14 21.33 -7.66
N ILE A 151 28.27 20.83 -8.54
CA ILE A 151 26.82 20.93 -8.39
C ILE A 151 26.36 20.31 -7.05
N GLU A 152 26.84 19.13 -6.71
CA GLU A 152 26.51 18.47 -5.42
C GLU A 152 26.84 19.37 -4.22
N LYS A 153 28.05 19.99 -4.22
CA LYS A 153 28.46 20.84 -3.10
C LYS A 153 27.65 22.14 -3.02
N TYR A 154 27.37 22.77 -4.16
CA TYR A 154 26.51 23.95 -4.20
C TYR A 154 25.07 23.66 -3.78
N GLU A 155 24.50 22.54 -4.21
CA GLU A 155 23.15 22.14 -3.80
C GLU A 155 23.08 21.87 -2.28
N ARG A 156 24.08 21.19 -1.73
CA ARG A 156 24.19 20.97 -0.29
C ARG A 156 24.32 22.28 0.49
N SER A 157 25.11 23.23 0.00
CA SER A 157 25.24 24.59 0.58
C SER A 157 23.89 25.30 0.61
N MET A 158 23.15 25.25 -0.48
CA MET A 158 21.83 25.90 -0.62
C MET A 158 20.76 25.40 0.38
N ILE A 159 20.89 24.18 0.90
CA ILE A 159 20.00 23.68 1.97
C ILE A 159 20.19 24.53 3.22
N LEU A 160 21.45 24.72 3.64
CA LEU A 160 21.77 25.51 4.82
C LEU A 160 21.50 27.02 4.62
N GLU A 161 21.75 27.55 3.42
CA GLU A 161 21.42 28.94 3.08
C GLU A 161 19.94 29.24 3.18
N LYS A 162 19.07 28.28 2.79
CA LYS A 162 17.61 28.39 2.97
C LYS A 162 17.24 28.38 4.45
N GLU A 163 17.85 27.53 5.26
CA GLU A 163 17.59 27.48 6.71
C GLU A 163 18.00 28.81 7.39
N LEU A 164 19.04 29.48 6.90
CA LEU A 164 19.53 30.74 7.43
C LEU A 164 18.89 31.99 6.79
N ASP A 165 17.96 31.83 5.83
CA ASP A 165 17.42 32.90 4.96
C ASP A 165 18.53 33.75 4.30
N ASP A 166 19.66 33.12 3.92
CA ASP A 166 20.79 33.78 3.27
C ASP A 166 20.51 33.98 1.77
N LYS A 167 19.88 35.09 1.44
CA LYS A 167 19.54 35.44 0.05
C LYS A 167 20.77 35.66 -0.82
N LEU A 168 21.86 36.17 -0.24
CA LEU A 168 23.12 36.37 -0.99
C LEU A 168 23.77 35.03 -1.35
N GLY A 169 23.86 34.11 -0.41
CA GLY A 169 24.37 32.78 -0.63
C GLY A 169 23.56 32.07 -1.72
N LEU A 170 22.22 32.08 -1.60
CA LEU A 170 21.33 31.51 -2.61
C LEU A 170 21.53 32.14 -4.01
N ALA A 171 21.70 33.46 -4.10
CA ALA A 171 22.01 34.13 -5.37
C ALA A 171 23.31 33.62 -5.99
N ILE A 172 24.39 33.58 -5.19
CA ILE A 172 25.70 33.11 -5.63
C ILE A 172 25.65 31.66 -6.08
N ASN A 173 25.03 30.78 -5.29
CA ASN A 173 24.99 29.36 -5.62
C ASN A 173 24.09 29.05 -6.83
N HIS A 174 22.99 29.77 -7.00
CA HIS A 174 22.24 29.68 -8.25
C HIS A 174 23.03 30.13 -9.47
N LYS A 175 23.86 31.20 -9.35
CA LYS A 175 24.81 31.62 -10.40
C LYS A 175 25.82 30.51 -10.69
N ASN A 176 26.46 29.95 -9.68
CA ASN A 176 27.48 28.91 -9.81
C ASN A 176 26.91 27.64 -10.45
N LEU A 177 25.68 27.22 -10.05
CA LEU A 177 24.93 26.12 -10.69
C LEU A 177 24.65 26.42 -12.16
N GLY A 178 24.27 27.65 -12.47
CA GLY A 178 24.07 28.10 -13.86
C GLY A 178 25.32 27.91 -14.70
N GLU A 179 26.47 28.36 -14.19
CA GLU A 179 27.78 28.21 -14.87
C GLU A 179 28.16 26.73 -15.06
N CYS A 180 27.95 25.88 -14.05
CA CYS A 180 28.22 24.45 -14.17
C CYS A 180 27.33 23.79 -15.23
N TYR A 181 26.03 24.11 -15.25
CA TYR A 181 25.09 23.54 -16.26
C TYR A 181 25.42 24.06 -17.68
N GLU A 182 25.80 25.33 -17.80
CA GLU A 182 26.23 25.91 -19.09
C GLU A 182 27.46 25.18 -19.64
N ALA A 183 28.49 25.01 -18.81
CA ALA A 183 29.70 24.28 -19.16
C ALA A 183 29.43 22.81 -19.58
N GLN A 184 28.38 22.17 -19.03
CA GLN A 184 27.90 20.87 -19.46
C GLN A 184 27.06 20.92 -20.74
N GLY A 185 26.83 22.10 -21.32
CA GLY A 185 25.94 22.27 -22.50
C GLY A 185 24.44 22.20 -22.19
N LYS A 186 24.06 22.17 -20.90
CA LYS A 186 22.66 22.12 -20.44
C LYS A 186 22.08 23.54 -20.33
N LEU A 187 21.79 24.16 -21.49
CA LEU A 187 21.46 25.59 -21.60
C LEU A 187 20.17 25.99 -20.85
N GLU A 188 19.11 25.17 -20.88
CA GLU A 188 17.86 25.49 -20.18
C GLU A 188 17.98 25.43 -18.66
N PRO A 189 18.61 24.41 -18.04
CA PRO A 189 18.98 24.43 -16.63
C PRO A 189 19.84 25.61 -16.22
N ALA A 190 20.81 26.00 -17.07
CA ALA A 190 21.65 27.17 -16.84
C ALA A 190 20.81 28.45 -16.75
N LEU A 191 19.99 28.73 -17.77
CA LEU A 191 19.08 29.89 -17.77
C LEU A 191 18.15 29.93 -16.56
N LYS A 192 17.59 28.78 -16.19
CA LYS A 192 16.70 28.68 -15.02
C LYS A 192 17.43 29.12 -13.74
N ASN A 193 18.68 28.71 -13.57
CA ASN A 193 19.48 29.06 -12.41
C ASN A 193 19.93 30.53 -12.45
N PHE A 194 20.42 31.05 -13.58
CA PHE A 194 20.75 32.45 -13.70
C PHE A 194 19.56 33.38 -13.44
N ARG A 195 18.39 33.05 -13.91
CA ARG A 195 17.16 33.81 -13.62
C ARG A 195 16.80 33.78 -12.13
N LYS A 196 16.96 32.63 -11.46
CA LYS A 196 16.74 32.57 -10.01
C LYS A 196 17.74 33.41 -9.25
N SER A 197 19.03 33.38 -9.64
CA SER A 197 20.06 34.24 -9.09
C SER A 197 19.71 35.73 -9.27
N LEU A 198 19.24 36.10 -10.45
CA LEU A 198 18.82 37.46 -10.77
C LEU A 198 17.70 37.93 -9.84
N VAL A 199 16.66 37.11 -9.62
CA VAL A 199 15.54 37.41 -8.69
C VAL A 199 16.08 37.73 -7.28
N TYR A 200 17.02 36.93 -6.75
CA TYR A 200 17.59 37.22 -5.44
C TYR A 200 18.38 38.53 -5.43
N TYR A 201 19.14 38.83 -6.49
CA TYR A 201 19.86 40.10 -6.58
C TYR A 201 18.93 41.32 -6.80
N GLU A 202 17.76 41.11 -7.42
CA GLU A 202 16.71 42.14 -7.50
C GLU A 202 16.12 42.44 -6.12
N ILE A 203 15.81 41.40 -5.33
CA ILE A 203 15.29 41.54 -3.96
C ILE A 203 16.28 42.34 -3.08
N MET A 204 17.60 42.10 -3.28
CA MET A 204 18.66 42.78 -2.51
C MET A 204 19.09 44.13 -3.10
N ASP A 205 18.49 44.54 -4.21
CA ASP A 205 18.88 45.74 -5.00
C ASP A 205 20.40 45.80 -5.33
N SER A 206 21.01 44.66 -5.60
CA SER A 206 22.42 44.54 -5.92
C SER A 206 22.67 44.77 -7.41
N ASN A 207 23.08 45.99 -7.79
CA ASN A 207 23.37 46.32 -9.19
C ASN A 207 24.49 45.45 -9.77
N LYS A 208 25.55 45.19 -9.01
CA LYS A 208 26.66 44.31 -9.42
C LYS A 208 26.18 42.88 -9.70
N GLY A 209 25.36 42.32 -8.81
CA GLY A 209 24.78 40.99 -9.00
C GLY A 209 23.83 40.90 -10.21
N LYS A 210 22.98 41.91 -10.40
CA LYS A 210 22.10 42.01 -11.58
C LYS A 210 22.88 42.01 -12.90
N ILE A 211 23.96 42.80 -12.98
CA ILE A 211 24.84 42.87 -14.16
C ILE A 211 25.50 41.49 -14.42
N THR A 212 26.00 40.84 -13.34
CA THR A 212 26.63 39.52 -13.43
C THR A 212 25.67 38.47 -13.98
N CYS A 213 24.44 38.40 -13.48
CA CYS A 213 23.45 37.47 -13.99
C CYS A 213 23.06 37.75 -15.44
N ASN A 214 22.91 39.01 -15.80
CA ASN A 214 22.54 39.43 -17.15
C ASN A 214 23.59 39.06 -18.19
N TYR A 215 24.90 39.26 -17.90
CA TYR A 215 25.92 38.84 -18.86
C TYR A 215 26.00 37.30 -18.98
N ASN A 216 25.76 36.53 -17.92
CA ASN A 216 25.66 35.06 -18.00
C ASN A 216 24.44 34.62 -18.83
N ILE A 217 23.30 35.29 -18.66
CA ILE A 217 22.10 35.03 -19.49
C ILE A 217 22.43 35.36 -20.97
N ALA A 218 23.09 36.49 -21.23
CA ALA A 218 23.50 36.84 -22.59
C ALA A 218 24.48 35.82 -23.18
N HIS A 219 25.44 35.31 -22.41
CA HIS A 219 26.36 34.26 -22.82
C HIS A 219 25.58 32.99 -23.26
N VAL A 220 24.59 32.53 -22.49
CA VAL A 220 23.74 31.42 -22.89
C VAL A 220 22.92 31.74 -24.15
N TYR A 221 22.44 32.98 -24.31
CA TYR A 221 21.71 33.39 -25.52
C TYR A 221 22.59 33.32 -26.76
N VAL A 222 23.88 33.67 -26.65
CA VAL A 222 24.81 33.46 -27.77
C VAL A 222 24.90 31.98 -28.15
N HIS A 223 25.00 31.10 -27.17
CA HIS A 223 24.97 29.63 -27.42
C HIS A 223 23.66 29.15 -28.04
N GLN A 224 22.53 29.77 -27.74
CA GLN A 224 21.23 29.47 -28.32
C GLN A 224 21.01 30.09 -29.71
N GLY A 225 21.95 30.88 -30.24
CA GLY A 225 21.81 31.60 -31.48
C GLY A 225 20.98 32.89 -31.43
N LYS A 226 20.57 33.34 -30.22
CA LYS A 226 19.85 34.59 -29.97
C LYS A 226 20.83 35.78 -29.85
N ILE A 227 21.62 35.98 -30.92
CA ILE A 227 22.77 36.85 -30.86
C ILE A 227 22.41 38.31 -30.61
N GLN A 228 21.37 38.83 -31.28
CA GLN A 228 20.96 40.23 -31.14
C GLN A 228 20.47 40.52 -29.69
N GLU A 229 19.63 39.62 -29.13
CA GLU A 229 19.16 39.76 -27.74
C GLU A 229 20.32 39.77 -26.75
N ALA A 230 21.34 38.94 -26.97
CA ALA A 230 22.55 38.94 -26.15
C ALA A 230 23.33 40.28 -26.22
N ILE A 231 23.53 40.82 -27.43
CA ILE A 231 24.19 42.09 -27.66
C ILE A 231 23.46 43.24 -26.93
N ASP A 232 22.12 43.31 -27.07
CA ASP A 232 21.29 44.34 -26.44
C ASP A 232 21.43 44.32 -24.92
N ILE A 233 21.41 43.12 -24.31
CA ILE A 233 21.61 42.93 -22.87
C ILE A 233 23.02 43.38 -22.46
N LEU A 234 24.06 42.96 -23.19
CA LEU A 234 25.45 43.27 -22.86
C LEU A 234 25.74 44.77 -22.99
N GLN A 235 25.23 45.43 -24.04
CA GLN A 235 25.40 46.87 -24.22
C GLN A 235 24.74 47.68 -23.10
N SER A 236 23.48 47.30 -22.71
CA SER A 236 22.80 47.92 -21.58
C SER A 236 23.58 47.74 -20.26
N ASN A 237 24.16 46.56 -20.06
CA ASN A 237 24.94 46.24 -18.86
C ASN A 237 26.31 46.93 -18.85
N LEU A 238 26.92 47.15 -20.01
CA LEU A 238 28.18 47.87 -20.11
C LEU A 238 28.07 49.28 -19.53
N LEU A 239 27.02 50.02 -19.89
CA LEU A 239 26.76 51.37 -19.37
C LEU A 239 26.64 51.38 -17.84
N LYS A 240 25.94 50.38 -17.30
CA LYS A 240 25.77 50.21 -15.84
C LYS A 240 27.09 49.84 -15.15
N ALA A 241 27.88 48.94 -15.76
CA ALA A 241 29.20 48.55 -15.21
C ALA A 241 30.17 49.70 -15.17
N ILE A 242 30.18 50.57 -16.19
CA ILE A 242 30.98 51.80 -16.23
C ILE A 242 30.54 52.73 -15.07
N SER A 243 29.26 52.88 -14.81
CA SER A 243 28.78 53.73 -13.69
C SER A 243 29.16 53.20 -12.31
N LEU A 244 29.49 51.91 -12.20
CA LEU A 244 29.97 51.26 -10.97
C LEU A 244 31.50 51.31 -10.82
N ASP A 245 32.22 51.75 -11.83
CA ASP A 245 33.70 51.75 -11.92
C ASP A 245 34.32 50.35 -11.64
N ASP A 246 33.59 49.27 -12.01
CA ASP A 246 34.04 47.89 -11.80
C ASP A 246 34.77 47.40 -13.05
N ASN A 247 36.09 47.59 -13.07
CA ASN A 247 36.96 47.24 -14.20
C ASN A 247 36.86 45.75 -14.59
N LYS A 248 36.62 44.85 -13.63
CA LYS A 248 36.46 43.43 -13.94
C LYS A 248 35.16 43.17 -14.70
N LEU A 249 34.05 43.74 -14.25
CA LEU A 249 32.77 43.61 -14.97
C LEU A 249 32.83 44.22 -16.35
N ILE A 250 33.41 45.41 -16.49
CA ILE A 250 33.57 46.09 -17.78
C ILE A 250 34.37 45.22 -18.73
N THR A 251 35.48 44.63 -18.27
CA THR A 251 36.34 43.74 -19.04
C THR A 251 35.58 42.53 -19.53
N THR A 252 34.87 41.83 -18.63
CA THR A 252 34.10 40.63 -18.95
C THR A 252 32.98 40.92 -19.99
N ILE A 253 32.31 42.09 -19.86
CA ILE A 253 31.25 42.45 -20.82
C ILE A 253 31.84 42.79 -22.19
N TYR A 254 32.96 43.48 -22.27
CA TYR A 254 33.64 43.72 -23.55
C TYR A 254 34.04 42.43 -24.25
N ILE A 255 34.59 41.45 -23.55
CA ILE A 255 34.96 40.14 -24.09
C ILE A 255 33.75 39.41 -24.63
N ASN A 256 32.64 39.39 -23.87
CA ASN A 256 31.38 38.75 -24.28
C ASN A 256 30.73 39.47 -25.47
N LEU A 257 30.76 40.79 -25.51
CA LEU A 257 30.32 41.54 -26.69
C LEU A 257 31.14 41.18 -27.93
N GLY A 258 32.47 41.12 -27.80
CA GLY A 258 33.34 40.71 -28.87
C GLY A 258 33.02 39.31 -29.39
N TRP A 259 32.81 38.35 -28.50
CA TRP A 259 32.39 37.00 -28.85
C TRP A 259 31.01 36.99 -29.53
N ALA A 260 30.01 37.72 -29.04
CA ALA A 260 28.70 37.85 -29.63
C ALA A 260 28.79 38.44 -31.06
N PHE A 261 29.63 39.48 -31.29
CA PHE A 261 29.85 40.03 -32.60
C PHE A 261 30.59 39.09 -33.57
N ILE A 262 31.48 38.21 -33.06
CA ILE A 262 32.02 37.11 -33.88
C ILE A 262 30.90 36.20 -34.37
N ARG A 263 29.96 35.83 -33.52
CA ARG A 263 28.83 35.00 -33.88
C ARG A 263 27.84 35.69 -34.83
N LEU A 264 27.72 37.03 -34.73
CA LEU A 264 26.91 37.83 -35.64
C LEU A 264 27.56 37.98 -37.02
N GLY A 265 28.89 37.83 -37.11
CA GLY A 265 29.68 38.07 -38.31
C GLY A 265 30.20 39.51 -38.47
N ASP A 266 29.94 40.39 -37.48
CA ASP A 266 30.54 41.74 -37.46
C ASP A 266 31.92 41.69 -36.82
N TYR A 267 32.89 41.35 -37.64
CA TYR A 267 34.29 41.18 -37.19
C TYR A 267 34.97 42.48 -36.80
N ASN A 268 34.49 43.64 -37.27
CA ASN A 268 35.05 44.95 -36.90
C ASN A 268 34.61 45.33 -35.47
N ALA A 269 33.33 45.18 -35.18
CA ALA A 269 32.84 45.41 -33.83
C ALA A 269 33.44 44.38 -32.84
N ALA A 270 33.61 43.11 -33.27
CA ALA A 270 34.26 42.08 -32.50
C ALA A 270 35.71 42.47 -32.08
N GLU A 271 36.52 42.90 -33.08
CA GLU A 271 37.90 43.32 -32.85
C GLU A 271 37.99 44.47 -31.83
N THR A 272 37.19 45.52 -32.03
CA THR A 272 37.16 46.70 -31.16
C THR A 272 36.82 46.33 -29.70
N ASN A 273 35.83 45.51 -29.50
CA ASN A 273 35.41 45.10 -28.16
C ASN A 273 36.45 44.16 -27.50
N LEU A 274 36.99 43.17 -28.25
CA LEU A 274 37.99 42.24 -27.68
C LEU A 274 39.31 42.94 -27.36
N GLU A 275 39.77 43.92 -28.17
CA GLU A 275 40.97 44.68 -27.90
C GLU A 275 40.79 45.61 -26.67
N SER A 276 39.59 46.22 -26.55
CA SER A 276 39.26 47.00 -25.35
C SER A 276 39.26 46.12 -24.10
N GLY A 277 38.62 44.95 -24.17
CA GLY A 277 38.61 43.98 -23.06
C GLY A 277 40.03 43.49 -22.73
N LEU A 278 40.85 43.13 -23.74
CA LEU A 278 42.21 42.65 -23.52
C LEU A 278 43.09 43.73 -22.89
N THR A 279 42.97 44.99 -23.33
CA THR A 279 43.73 46.11 -22.81
C THR A 279 43.39 46.35 -21.34
N LEU A 280 42.12 46.38 -21.00
CA LEU A 280 41.64 46.56 -19.64
C LEU A 280 42.04 45.37 -18.74
N ALA A 281 41.96 44.15 -19.26
CA ALA A 281 42.40 42.94 -18.56
C ALA A 281 43.89 42.98 -18.21
N LYS A 282 44.74 43.41 -19.19
CA LYS A 282 46.21 43.55 -18.96
C LYS A 282 46.52 44.62 -17.91
N THR A 283 45.86 45.77 -17.99
CA THR A 283 46.05 46.90 -17.04
C THR A 283 45.70 46.44 -15.61
N ASN A 284 44.64 45.65 -15.46
CA ASN A 284 44.17 45.18 -14.14
C ASN A 284 44.73 43.79 -13.76
N LYS A 285 45.66 43.22 -14.53
CA LYS A 285 46.31 41.91 -14.30
C LYS A 285 45.30 40.74 -14.13
N LEU A 286 44.24 40.74 -14.90
CA LEU A 286 43.16 39.74 -14.87
C LEU A 286 43.53 38.56 -15.78
N ASN A 287 44.27 37.56 -15.28
CA ASN A 287 44.85 36.48 -16.08
C ASN A 287 43.79 35.66 -16.81
N ALA A 288 42.64 35.35 -16.18
CA ALA A 288 41.55 34.58 -16.79
C ALA A 288 40.94 35.35 -17.97
N GLU A 289 40.61 36.60 -17.78
CA GLU A 289 40.05 37.48 -18.81
C GLU A 289 41.08 37.76 -19.94
N ILE A 290 42.39 37.80 -19.65
CA ILE A 290 43.45 37.86 -20.69
C ILE A 290 43.42 36.58 -21.53
N ALA A 291 43.33 35.41 -20.92
CA ALA A 291 43.24 34.13 -21.62
C ALA A 291 42.00 34.10 -22.52
N GLU A 292 40.83 34.45 -21.98
CA GLU A 292 39.56 34.42 -22.70
C GLU A 292 39.55 35.40 -23.89
N ALA A 293 40.00 36.63 -23.71
CA ALA A 293 40.12 37.61 -24.77
C ALA A 293 41.05 37.12 -25.90
N ASN A 294 42.23 36.56 -25.56
CA ASN A 294 43.15 35.99 -26.54
C ASN A 294 42.55 34.79 -27.30
N LYS A 295 41.75 33.95 -26.63
CA LYS A 295 41.00 32.84 -27.25
C LYS A 295 40.05 33.36 -28.31
N PHE A 296 39.24 34.35 -28.02
CA PHE A 296 38.27 34.89 -28.99
C PHE A 296 38.95 35.73 -30.07
N LEU A 297 40.04 36.46 -29.77
CA LEU A 297 40.85 37.11 -30.80
C LEU A 297 41.48 36.10 -31.76
N SER A 298 41.93 34.97 -31.26
CA SER A 298 42.40 33.88 -32.12
C SER A 298 41.29 33.38 -33.05
N GLU A 299 40.08 33.12 -32.53
CA GLU A 299 38.91 32.71 -33.33
C GLU A 299 38.56 33.77 -34.38
N LEU A 300 38.54 35.03 -34.01
CA LEU A 300 38.26 36.16 -34.89
C LEU A 300 39.20 36.20 -36.10
N TRP A 301 40.53 36.14 -35.85
CA TRP A 301 41.51 36.23 -36.92
C TRP A 301 41.56 34.99 -37.82
N ILE A 302 41.22 33.79 -37.26
CA ILE A 302 41.02 32.58 -38.09
C ILE A 302 39.82 32.76 -39.01
N LYS A 303 38.72 33.37 -38.55
CA LYS A 303 37.51 33.63 -39.37
C LYS A 303 37.73 34.74 -40.43
N ARG A 304 38.76 35.58 -40.24
CA ARG A 304 39.22 36.56 -41.22
C ARG A 304 40.33 36.01 -42.15
N ASP A 305 40.61 34.70 -42.10
CA ASP A 305 41.64 34.00 -42.86
C ASP A 305 43.09 34.48 -42.55
N ASP A 306 43.32 35.27 -41.48
CA ASP A 306 44.64 35.61 -41.01
C ASP A 306 45.13 34.62 -39.96
N TYR A 307 45.54 33.46 -40.42
CA TYR A 307 46.00 32.36 -39.58
C TYR A 307 47.27 32.69 -38.78
N GLN A 308 48.12 33.61 -39.29
CA GLN A 308 49.32 34.01 -38.64
C GLN A 308 49.03 34.83 -37.37
N LYS A 309 48.12 35.79 -37.47
CA LYS A 309 47.59 36.56 -36.34
C LYS A 309 46.81 35.69 -35.38
N GLY A 310 45.93 34.83 -35.89
CA GLY A 310 45.19 33.86 -35.12
C GLY A 310 46.07 32.96 -34.26
N MET A 311 47.16 32.41 -34.82
CA MET A 311 48.10 31.56 -34.10
C MET A 311 48.88 32.33 -33.04
N ARG A 312 49.17 33.62 -33.26
CA ARG A 312 49.84 34.47 -32.20
C ARG A 312 48.95 34.62 -30.99
N TYR A 313 47.66 34.94 -31.17
CA TYR A 313 46.70 35.05 -30.06
C TYR A 313 46.46 33.69 -29.39
N TYR A 314 46.45 32.59 -30.18
CA TYR A 314 46.35 31.25 -29.62
C TYR A 314 47.52 30.89 -28.71
N LYS A 315 48.77 31.27 -29.06
CA LYS A 315 49.93 31.05 -28.20
C LYS A 315 49.84 31.86 -26.90
N ASP A 316 49.37 33.11 -26.99
CA ASP A 316 49.16 33.93 -25.80
C ASP A 316 48.05 33.36 -24.92
N PHE A 317 46.94 32.87 -25.50
CA PHE A 317 45.89 32.14 -24.76
C PHE A 317 46.50 30.97 -23.99
N LYS A 318 47.22 30.07 -24.68
CA LYS A 318 47.82 28.88 -24.03
C LYS A 318 48.79 29.25 -22.91
N LYS A 319 49.59 30.28 -23.09
CA LYS A 319 50.51 30.76 -22.06
C LYS A 319 49.82 31.21 -20.77
N TYR A 320 48.65 31.87 -20.89
CA TYR A 320 47.88 32.29 -19.72
C TYR A 320 47.07 31.14 -19.14
N GLU A 321 46.54 30.25 -19.96
CA GLU A 321 45.84 29.03 -19.54
C GLU A 321 46.79 28.13 -18.70
N GLU A 322 48.03 27.91 -19.17
CA GLU A 322 49.02 27.11 -18.43
C GLU A 322 49.40 27.70 -17.09
N ARG A 323 49.39 29.03 -16.94
CA ARG A 323 49.60 29.70 -15.66
C ARG A 323 48.48 29.42 -14.67
N ILE A 324 47.25 29.27 -15.16
CA ILE A 324 46.08 28.99 -14.32
C ILE A 324 46.05 27.49 -13.93
N THR A 325 46.56 26.61 -14.82
CA THR A 325 46.45 25.16 -14.62
C THR A 325 47.86 24.53 -14.50
N SER A 326 48.49 24.57 -13.33
CA SER A 326 49.77 23.88 -13.16
C SER A 326 49.62 22.36 -13.11
N SER A 327 50.51 21.63 -13.83
CA SER A 327 50.46 20.17 -13.96
C SER A 327 50.52 19.39 -12.62
N LEU A 328 51.12 19.98 -11.60
CA LEU A 328 51.21 19.40 -10.24
C LEU A 328 49.87 19.46 -9.50
N ASN A 329 49.10 20.51 -9.70
CA ASN A 329 47.77 20.64 -9.10
C ASN A 329 46.77 19.66 -9.71
N LEU A 330 46.81 19.46 -11.04
CA LEU A 330 45.95 18.52 -11.74
C LEU A 330 46.15 17.05 -11.28
N ARG A 331 47.39 16.62 -11.08
CA ARG A 331 47.71 15.27 -10.65
C ARG A 331 47.21 14.97 -9.23
N TYR A 332 47.45 15.89 -8.30
CA TYR A 332 46.96 15.73 -6.94
C TYR A 332 45.46 15.70 -6.83
N VAL A 333 44.79 16.55 -7.59
CA VAL A 333 43.34 16.63 -7.56
C VAL A 333 42.71 15.42 -8.23
N ASN A 334 43.26 14.90 -9.31
CA ASN A 334 42.82 13.65 -9.89
C ASN A 334 42.93 12.49 -8.89
N ASP A 335 44.03 12.42 -8.13
CA ASP A 335 44.17 11.41 -7.07
C ASP A 335 43.12 11.59 -5.96
N MET A 336 42.79 12.82 -5.59
CA MET A 336 41.75 13.12 -4.62
C MET A 336 40.34 12.79 -5.15
N ILE A 337 40.06 13.11 -6.40
CA ILE A 337 38.78 12.74 -7.06
C ILE A 337 38.62 11.23 -7.05
N LEU A 338 39.66 10.48 -7.41
CA LEU A 338 39.65 9.03 -7.39
C LEU A 338 39.40 8.44 -5.99
N ARG A 339 39.99 9.04 -4.96
CA ARG A 339 39.75 8.68 -3.55
C ARG A 339 38.30 8.96 -3.16
N TYR A 340 37.82 10.18 -3.45
CA TYR A 340 36.44 10.57 -3.16
C TYR A 340 35.41 9.68 -3.88
N GLU A 341 35.62 9.40 -5.19
CA GLU A 341 34.76 8.47 -5.92
C GLU A 341 34.80 7.06 -5.32
N SER A 342 35.98 6.62 -4.86
CA SER A 342 36.12 5.32 -4.17
C SER A 342 35.34 5.29 -2.85
N GLU A 343 35.43 6.38 -2.09
CA GLU A 343 34.73 6.52 -0.80
C GLU A 343 33.21 6.64 -0.99
N MET A 344 32.77 7.42 -1.98
CA MET A 344 31.34 7.50 -2.36
C MET A 344 30.79 6.15 -2.83
N ARG A 345 31.57 5.40 -3.62
CA ARG A 345 31.18 4.03 -4.02
C ARG A 345 31.12 3.09 -2.82
N ALA A 346 32.08 3.20 -1.88
CA ALA A 346 32.06 2.41 -0.65
C ALA A 346 30.81 2.72 0.18
N ASN A 347 30.48 3.99 0.40
CA ASN A 347 29.29 4.43 1.12
C ASN A 347 27.99 4.03 0.41
N GLN A 348 27.96 4.07 -0.94
CA GLN A 348 26.81 3.58 -1.71
C GLN A 348 26.65 2.06 -1.59
N LEU A 349 27.76 1.31 -1.61
CA LEU A 349 27.73 -0.13 -1.42
C LEU A 349 27.26 -0.51 -0.01
N GLU A 350 27.68 0.24 1.00
CA GLU A 350 27.25 0.06 2.39
C GLU A 350 25.73 0.32 2.53
N ARG A 351 25.23 1.44 2.00
CA ARG A 351 23.78 1.71 1.94
C ARG A 351 23.00 0.64 1.21
N LEU A 352 23.50 0.20 0.04
CA LEU A 352 22.87 -0.88 -0.70
C LEU A 352 22.91 -2.21 0.06
N ALA A 353 23.96 -2.48 0.83
CA ALA A 353 24.05 -3.63 1.70
C ALA A 353 23.00 -3.56 2.82
N GLU A 354 22.87 -2.43 3.49
CA GLU A 354 21.84 -2.20 4.52
C GLU A 354 20.41 -2.31 3.96
N GLU A 355 20.16 -1.71 2.79
CA GLU A 355 18.87 -1.84 2.11
C GLU A 355 18.57 -3.29 1.74
N ASN A 356 19.56 -4.02 1.19
CA ASN A 356 19.42 -5.42 0.86
C ASN A 356 19.17 -6.29 2.10
N GLU A 357 19.82 -6.02 3.22
CA GLU A 357 19.58 -6.71 4.48
C GLU A 357 18.16 -6.42 4.99
N SER A 358 17.72 -5.17 4.94
CA SER A 358 16.34 -4.79 5.27
C SER A 358 15.31 -5.51 4.38
N VAL A 359 15.54 -5.57 3.07
CA VAL A 359 14.68 -6.30 2.11
C VAL A 359 14.68 -7.79 2.41
N ARG A 360 15.84 -8.39 2.69
CA ARG A 360 15.96 -9.81 3.08
C ARG A 360 15.18 -10.12 4.36
N LEU A 361 15.25 -9.25 5.36
CA LEU A 361 14.50 -9.39 6.62
C LEU A 361 12.99 -9.28 6.37
N LYS A 362 12.55 -8.33 5.53
CA LYS A 362 11.14 -8.20 5.11
C LYS A 362 10.67 -9.43 4.34
N LEU A 363 11.47 -9.94 3.41
CA LEU A 363 11.15 -11.17 2.65
C LEU A 363 11.06 -12.39 3.58
N LYS A 364 12.00 -12.53 4.53
CA LYS A 364 11.97 -13.61 5.53
C LYS A 364 10.71 -13.52 6.40
N LYS A 365 10.36 -12.32 6.87
CA LYS A 365 9.12 -12.07 7.63
C LYS A 365 7.87 -12.40 6.82
N ASN A 366 7.81 -11.96 5.56
CA ASN A 366 6.69 -12.26 4.66
C ASN A 366 6.57 -13.76 4.37
N LYS A 367 7.70 -14.44 4.13
CA LYS A 367 7.72 -15.90 3.94
C LYS A 367 7.21 -16.64 5.18
N THR A 368 7.65 -16.25 6.37
CA THR A 368 7.16 -16.81 7.64
C THR A 368 5.67 -16.55 7.81
N MET A 369 5.20 -15.35 7.51
CA MET A 369 3.78 -15.01 7.57
C MET A 369 2.93 -15.84 6.60
N LEU A 370 3.41 -16.06 5.37
CA LEU A 370 2.73 -16.93 4.38
C LEU A 370 2.66 -18.39 4.86
N ILE A 371 3.72 -18.90 5.49
CA ILE A 371 3.71 -20.24 6.07
C ILE A 371 2.67 -20.34 7.20
N ILE A 372 2.61 -19.35 8.09
CA ILE A 372 1.62 -19.31 9.18
C ILE A 372 0.20 -19.26 8.62
N ILE A 373 -0.04 -18.42 7.60
CA ILE A 373 -1.34 -18.35 6.92
C ILE A 373 -1.70 -19.70 6.29
N GLY A 374 -0.74 -20.34 5.61
CA GLY A 374 -0.93 -21.67 5.02
C GLY A 374 -1.31 -22.73 6.06
N ILE A 375 -0.60 -22.80 7.18
CA ILE A 375 -0.91 -23.72 8.28
C ILE A 375 -2.29 -23.41 8.87
N SER A 376 -2.60 -22.13 9.09
CA SER A 376 -3.92 -21.72 9.61
C SER A 376 -5.05 -22.11 8.67
N LEU A 377 -4.85 -21.99 7.36
CA LEU A 377 -5.83 -22.41 6.36
C LEU A 377 -6.05 -23.93 6.36
N ILE A 378 -4.98 -24.71 6.48
CA ILE A 378 -5.04 -26.18 6.59
C ILE A 378 -5.82 -26.60 7.85
N LEU A 379 -5.52 -25.94 8.99
CA LEU A 379 -6.24 -26.20 10.24
C LEU A 379 -7.72 -25.83 10.12
N LEU A 380 -8.06 -24.70 9.48
CA LEU A 380 -9.43 -24.29 9.24
C LEU A 380 -10.19 -25.31 8.37
N ILE A 381 -9.56 -25.78 7.29
CA ILE A 381 -10.13 -26.83 6.44
C ILE A 381 -10.34 -28.12 7.24
N GLY A 382 -9.39 -28.50 8.09
CA GLY A 382 -9.51 -29.64 8.98
C GLY A 382 -10.69 -29.52 9.94
N ILE A 383 -10.86 -28.36 10.56
CA ILE A 383 -12.00 -28.07 11.45
C ILE A 383 -13.33 -28.14 10.68
N LEU A 384 -13.41 -27.52 9.51
CA LEU A 384 -14.62 -27.57 8.67
C LEU A 384 -14.95 -29.00 8.25
N TYR A 385 -13.94 -29.81 7.91
CA TYR A 385 -14.14 -31.22 7.59
C TYR A 385 -14.66 -32.01 8.79
N ILE A 386 -14.12 -31.78 9.99
CA ILE A 386 -14.60 -32.44 11.23
C ILE A 386 -16.06 -32.05 11.50
N LEU A 387 -16.39 -30.75 11.40
CA LEU A 387 -17.77 -30.27 11.59
C LEU A 387 -18.73 -30.87 10.56
N TYR A 388 -18.32 -30.96 9.30
CA TYR A 388 -19.10 -31.61 8.24
C TYR A 388 -19.35 -33.09 8.55
N ARG A 389 -18.31 -33.82 8.94
CA ARG A 389 -18.44 -35.25 9.32
C ARG A 389 -19.32 -35.43 10.56
N GLN A 390 -19.21 -34.56 11.54
CA GLN A 390 -20.04 -34.59 12.73
C GLN A 390 -21.54 -34.33 12.40
N SER A 391 -21.80 -33.41 11.48
CA SER A 391 -23.14 -33.12 10.98
C SER A 391 -23.73 -34.33 10.27
N GLN A 392 -22.97 -35.01 9.42
CA GLN A 392 -23.42 -36.25 8.76
C GLN A 392 -23.70 -37.36 9.77
N LEU A 393 -22.81 -37.61 10.71
CA LEU A 393 -23.02 -38.63 11.75
C LEU A 393 -24.26 -38.35 12.60
N ASN A 394 -24.55 -37.10 12.89
CA ASN A 394 -25.75 -36.70 13.63
C ASN A 394 -27.03 -36.91 12.79
N ALA A 395 -26.97 -36.66 11.48
CA ALA A 395 -28.07 -36.93 10.58
C ALA A 395 -28.38 -38.44 10.50
N ASP A 396 -27.35 -39.28 10.34
CA ASP A 396 -27.49 -40.75 10.30
C ASP A 396 -28.03 -41.29 11.62
N LYS A 397 -27.55 -40.79 12.76
CA LYS A 397 -28.03 -41.15 14.08
C LYS A 397 -29.51 -40.77 14.29
N LYS A 398 -29.91 -39.60 13.78
CA LYS A 398 -31.33 -39.16 13.83
C LYS A 398 -32.21 -40.04 12.96
N LEU A 399 -31.72 -40.46 11.80
CA LEU A 399 -32.44 -41.38 10.89
C LEU A 399 -32.63 -42.74 11.56
N LEU A 400 -31.60 -43.31 12.16
CA LEU A 400 -31.66 -44.59 12.88
C LEU A 400 -32.64 -44.53 14.07
N THR A 401 -32.64 -43.40 14.81
CA THR A 401 -33.56 -43.20 15.94
C THR A 401 -35.01 -43.06 15.48
N LEU A 402 -35.24 -42.43 14.33
CA LEU A 402 -36.54 -42.34 13.68
C LEU A 402 -37.02 -43.73 13.24
N GLU A 403 -36.18 -44.54 12.61
CA GLU A 403 -36.49 -45.91 12.23
C GLU A 403 -36.87 -46.79 13.43
N GLN A 404 -36.11 -46.71 14.54
CA GLN A 404 -36.42 -47.42 15.77
C GLN A 404 -37.76 -46.97 16.40
N SER A 405 -38.04 -45.65 16.38
CA SER A 405 -39.29 -45.13 16.91
C SER A 405 -40.50 -45.52 16.03
N MET A 406 -40.31 -45.61 14.72
CA MET A 406 -41.30 -46.12 13.77
C MET A 406 -41.66 -47.59 14.02
N LEU A 407 -40.64 -48.43 14.18
CA LEU A 407 -40.84 -49.85 14.48
C LEU A 407 -41.64 -50.06 15.78
N ARG A 408 -41.37 -49.24 16.82
CA ARG A 408 -42.12 -49.24 18.08
C ARG A 408 -43.57 -48.75 17.91
N SER A 409 -43.81 -47.81 17.01
CA SER A 409 -45.16 -47.24 16.77
C SER A 409 -46.06 -48.16 15.93
N GLN A 410 -45.49 -49.02 15.09
CA GLN A 410 -46.23 -49.92 14.20
C GLN A 410 -46.97 -51.04 14.93
N MET A 411 -46.48 -51.44 16.10
CA MET A 411 -47.24 -52.31 16.98
C MET A 411 -48.07 -51.46 17.95
N ASN A 412 -49.27 -51.04 17.54
CA ASN A 412 -50.16 -50.29 18.42
C ASN A 412 -50.41 -51.11 19.71
N PRO A 413 -49.82 -50.70 20.86
CA PRO A 413 -49.92 -51.47 22.09
C PRO A 413 -51.37 -51.66 22.52
N HIS A 414 -52.21 -50.70 22.20
CA HIS A 414 -53.61 -50.71 22.51
C HIS A 414 -54.38 -51.81 21.73
N PHE A 415 -54.01 -51.99 20.44
CA PHE A 415 -54.54 -53.08 19.65
C PHE A 415 -54.15 -54.45 20.23
N LEU A 416 -52.88 -54.64 20.61
CA LEU A 416 -52.43 -55.90 21.21
C LEU A 416 -53.16 -56.19 22.51
N PHE A 417 -53.27 -55.22 23.43
CA PHE A 417 -53.95 -55.35 24.67
C PHE A 417 -55.44 -55.65 24.49
N ASN A 418 -56.09 -54.99 23.56
CA ASN A 418 -57.49 -55.16 23.27
C ASN A 418 -57.81 -56.58 22.65
N SER A 419 -56.94 -56.99 21.74
CA SER A 419 -57.07 -58.34 21.12
C SER A 419 -56.88 -59.46 22.17
N LEU A 420 -55.89 -59.30 23.07
CA LEU A 420 -55.64 -60.19 24.17
C LEU A 420 -56.85 -60.22 25.18
N ASN A 421 -57.46 -59.05 25.44
CA ASN A 421 -58.65 -58.95 26.26
C ASN A 421 -59.83 -59.64 25.64
N SER A 422 -60.03 -59.57 24.30
CA SER A 422 -61.11 -60.29 23.60
C SER A 422 -60.86 -61.79 23.68
N ILE A 423 -59.66 -62.27 23.52
CA ILE A 423 -59.33 -63.68 23.71
C ILE A 423 -59.65 -64.13 25.14
N LYS A 424 -59.27 -63.31 26.16
CA LYS A 424 -59.57 -63.56 27.57
C LYS A 424 -61.10 -63.70 27.79
N LEU A 425 -61.91 -62.80 27.22
CA LEU A 425 -63.35 -62.82 27.37
C LEU A 425 -63.93 -64.11 26.77
N TYR A 426 -63.53 -64.57 25.59
CA TYR A 426 -63.96 -65.85 25.02
C TYR A 426 -63.58 -67.07 25.88
N ILE A 427 -62.40 -66.99 26.55
CA ILE A 427 -62.00 -68.06 27.49
C ILE A 427 -62.93 -68.08 28.72
N ILE A 428 -63.20 -66.91 29.31
CA ILE A 428 -64.03 -66.74 30.50
C ILE A 428 -65.44 -67.20 30.20
N ASN A 429 -66.02 -66.89 29.02
CA ASN A 429 -67.34 -67.27 28.57
C ASN A 429 -67.46 -68.76 28.12
N ASN A 430 -66.41 -69.55 28.28
CA ASN A 430 -66.30 -70.95 27.88
C ASN A 430 -66.46 -71.22 26.37
N GLU A 431 -66.19 -70.22 25.54
CA GLU A 431 -66.28 -70.28 24.07
C GLU A 431 -64.94 -70.73 23.46
N LYS A 432 -64.49 -71.92 23.79
CA LYS A 432 -63.12 -72.40 23.44
C LYS A 432 -62.85 -72.39 21.94
N LYS A 433 -63.82 -72.69 21.10
CA LYS A 433 -63.65 -72.67 19.64
C LYS A 433 -63.41 -71.28 19.09
N ASN A 434 -64.12 -70.28 19.61
CA ASN A 434 -63.99 -68.90 19.22
C ASN A 434 -62.67 -68.35 19.74
N ALA A 435 -62.25 -68.67 20.97
CA ALA A 435 -60.92 -68.26 21.51
C ALA A 435 -59.75 -68.76 20.65
N VAL A 436 -59.79 -70.06 20.27
CA VAL A 436 -58.72 -70.65 19.41
C VAL A 436 -58.76 -70.04 18.00
N HIS A 437 -59.93 -69.84 17.44
CA HIS A 437 -60.02 -69.18 16.11
C HIS A 437 -59.50 -67.78 16.11
N TYR A 438 -59.84 -66.97 17.11
CA TYR A 438 -59.39 -65.61 17.26
C TYR A 438 -57.87 -65.57 17.50
N LEU A 439 -57.31 -66.41 18.39
CA LEU A 439 -55.86 -66.50 18.66
C LEU A 439 -55.05 -66.85 17.40
N ASN A 440 -55.59 -67.81 16.56
CA ASN A 440 -54.93 -68.17 15.31
C ASN A 440 -54.88 -66.97 14.33
N LYS A 441 -56.01 -66.28 14.15
CA LYS A 441 -56.07 -65.08 13.31
C LYS A 441 -55.11 -63.96 13.84
N PHE A 442 -55.12 -63.72 15.15
CA PHE A 442 -54.30 -62.76 15.81
C PHE A 442 -52.81 -63.11 15.63
N SER A 443 -52.45 -64.38 15.86
CA SER A 443 -51.04 -64.83 15.66
C SER A 443 -50.59 -64.65 14.22
N LYS A 444 -51.46 -64.94 13.22
CA LYS A 444 -51.18 -64.75 11.78
C LYS A 444 -50.94 -63.22 11.47
N LEU A 445 -51.83 -62.39 12.01
CA LEU A 445 -51.71 -60.95 11.80
C LEU A 445 -50.43 -60.38 12.42
N VAL A 446 -50.08 -60.71 13.69
CA VAL A 446 -48.88 -60.27 14.37
C VAL A 446 -47.63 -60.67 13.58
N ARG A 447 -47.61 -61.95 13.08
CA ARG A 447 -46.47 -62.40 12.25
C ARG A 447 -46.38 -61.58 10.95
N LYS A 448 -47.52 -61.39 10.24
CA LYS A 448 -47.52 -60.56 9.02
C LYS A 448 -47.07 -59.13 9.26
N ILE A 449 -47.50 -58.51 10.35
CA ILE A 449 -47.03 -57.15 10.72
C ILE A 449 -45.50 -57.12 11.00
N LEU A 450 -44.96 -58.11 11.70
CA LEU A 450 -43.55 -58.24 11.97
C LEU A 450 -42.71 -58.41 10.67
N GLU A 451 -43.20 -59.33 9.78
CA GLU A 451 -42.54 -59.56 8.48
C GLU A 451 -42.62 -58.32 7.60
N ALA A 452 -43.75 -57.64 7.49
CA ALA A 452 -43.91 -56.42 6.73
C ALA A 452 -43.09 -55.23 7.32
N SER A 453 -43.00 -55.16 8.64
CA SER A 453 -42.23 -54.09 9.32
C SER A 453 -40.74 -54.17 9.09
N SER A 454 -40.22 -55.34 8.73
CA SER A 454 -38.80 -55.56 8.40
C SER A 454 -38.44 -55.21 6.96
N GLN A 455 -39.44 -55.00 6.11
CA GLN A 455 -39.30 -54.69 4.69
C GLN A 455 -39.62 -53.22 4.43
N ARG A 456 -38.84 -52.58 3.56
CA ARG A 456 -39.08 -51.18 3.16
C ARG A 456 -40.32 -51.07 2.28
N GLU A 457 -40.55 -52.07 1.46
CA GLU A 457 -41.65 -52.16 0.49
C GLU A 457 -42.23 -53.60 0.44
N ILE A 458 -43.49 -53.69 0.34
CA ILE A 458 -44.22 -54.98 0.15
C ILE A 458 -45.09 -54.89 -1.09
N SER A 459 -45.57 -56.02 -1.58
CA SER A 459 -46.57 -56.03 -2.65
C SER A 459 -47.93 -55.50 -2.13
N LEU A 460 -48.68 -54.84 -3.00
CA LEU A 460 -50.04 -54.39 -2.68
C LEU A 460 -50.96 -55.59 -2.23
N ALA A 461 -50.73 -56.78 -2.80
CA ALA A 461 -51.39 -57.99 -2.37
C ALA A 461 -51.14 -58.36 -0.91
N GLU A 462 -49.87 -58.26 -0.45
CA GLU A 462 -49.46 -58.51 0.95
C GLU A 462 -50.04 -57.46 1.92
N GLU A 463 -50.11 -56.21 1.51
CA GLU A 463 -50.70 -55.12 2.30
C GLU A 463 -52.22 -55.34 2.45
N LEU A 464 -52.95 -55.69 1.35
CA LEU A 464 -54.35 -55.95 1.37
C LEU A 464 -54.67 -57.18 2.23
N GLU A 465 -53.90 -58.28 2.13
CA GLU A 465 -54.09 -59.48 3.00
C GLU A 465 -53.87 -59.08 4.49
N THR A 466 -52.90 -58.24 4.79
CA THR A 466 -52.68 -57.82 6.16
C THR A 466 -53.83 -56.96 6.69
N VAL A 467 -54.35 -56.08 5.85
CA VAL A 467 -55.46 -55.21 6.16
C VAL A 467 -56.77 -56.04 6.33
N GLU A 468 -57.00 -57.01 5.51
CA GLU A 468 -58.16 -57.90 5.66
C GLU A 468 -58.11 -58.70 6.98
N LEU A 469 -56.92 -59.21 7.33
CA LEU A 469 -56.72 -59.87 8.63
C LEU A 469 -56.96 -58.91 9.79
N TYR A 470 -56.45 -57.67 9.70
CA TYR A 470 -56.70 -56.65 10.69
C TYR A 470 -58.17 -56.31 10.87
N MET A 471 -58.88 -56.07 9.75
CA MET A 471 -60.30 -55.76 9.75
C MET A 471 -61.13 -56.90 10.30
N ASN A 472 -60.82 -58.15 9.93
CA ASN A 472 -61.45 -59.32 10.47
C ASN A 472 -61.31 -59.45 11.99
N ILE A 473 -60.16 -59.11 12.55
CA ILE A 473 -59.93 -59.13 14.01
C ILE A 473 -60.69 -58.00 14.71
N GLU A 474 -60.65 -56.79 14.17
CA GLU A 474 -61.37 -55.65 14.72
C GLU A 474 -62.88 -55.84 14.61
N ASN A 475 -63.41 -56.44 13.48
CA ASN A 475 -64.84 -56.71 13.30
C ASN A 475 -65.43 -57.63 14.38
N ILE A 476 -64.65 -58.57 14.85
CA ILE A 476 -65.07 -59.43 15.98
C ILE A 476 -65.33 -58.56 17.24
N ARG A 477 -64.58 -57.51 17.46
CA ARG A 477 -64.74 -56.52 18.57
C ARG A 477 -66.00 -55.67 18.42
N PHE A 478 -66.43 -55.45 17.18
CA PHE A 478 -67.67 -54.77 16.84
C PHE A 478 -68.82 -55.72 16.66
N SER A 479 -68.81 -56.94 17.29
CA SER A 479 -69.86 -57.95 17.27
C SER A 479 -70.20 -58.40 15.86
N ASN A 480 -69.29 -58.33 14.90
CA ASN A 480 -69.45 -58.61 13.48
C ASN A 480 -70.45 -57.66 12.78
N GLU A 481 -70.59 -56.43 13.22
CA GLU A 481 -71.49 -55.43 12.65
C GLU A 481 -70.85 -54.64 11.47
N ILE A 482 -69.55 -54.81 11.21
CA ILE A 482 -68.88 -54.09 10.15
C ILE A 482 -68.83 -54.91 8.87
N ASN A 483 -69.37 -54.36 7.81
CA ASN A 483 -69.20 -54.88 6.47
C ASN A 483 -67.98 -54.24 5.82
N PHE A 484 -66.90 -55.01 5.68
CA PHE A 484 -65.67 -54.57 5.01
C PHE A 484 -65.54 -55.26 3.67
N ASN A 485 -65.54 -54.48 2.57
CA ASN A 485 -65.46 -55.00 1.22
C ASN A 485 -64.21 -54.49 0.53
N VAL A 486 -63.50 -55.36 -0.17
CA VAL A 486 -62.35 -54.99 -0.99
C VAL A 486 -62.70 -55.24 -2.46
N HIS A 487 -62.66 -54.18 -3.26
CA HIS A 487 -62.93 -54.19 -4.67
C HIS A 487 -61.68 -53.88 -5.48
N ILE A 488 -61.19 -54.85 -6.23
CA ILE A 488 -59.99 -54.65 -7.10
C ILE A 488 -60.52 -54.76 -8.54
N LYS A 489 -60.19 -53.76 -9.37
CA LYS A 489 -60.54 -53.79 -10.79
C LYS A 489 -59.64 -54.78 -11.54
N ASP A 490 -60.24 -55.54 -12.47
CA ASP A 490 -59.69 -56.75 -13.13
C ASP A 490 -58.39 -56.48 -13.94
N ASP A 491 -58.02 -55.25 -14.18
CA ASP A 491 -56.83 -54.85 -14.98
C ASP A 491 -55.58 -54.50 -14.13
N ILE A 492 -55.62 -54.86 -12.81
CA ILE A 492 -54.56 -54.50 -11.87
C ILE A 492 -53.81 -55.71 -11.34
N ASP A 493 -52.52 -55.77 -11.61
CA ASP A 493 -51.62 -56.79 -11.03
C ASP A 493 -51.09 -56.34 -9.65
N ILE A 494 -51.90 -56.68 -8.60
CA ILE A 494 -51.57 -56.30 -7.20
C ILE A 494 -50.29 -56.95 -6.64
N HIS A 495 -49.81 -58.06 -7.27
CA HIS A 495 -48.62 -58.79 -6.82
C HIS A 495 -47.33 -58.09 -7.23
N ASN A 496 -47.35 -57.39 -8.36
CA ASN A 496 -46.13 -56.68 -8.86
C ASN A 496 -46.06 -55.21 -8.43
N ILE A 497 -47.15 -54.63 -7.92
CA ILE A 497 -47.16 -53.28 -7.40
C ILE A 497 -46.50 -53.23 -6.01
N LYS A 498 -45.42 -52.50 -5.86
CA LYS A 498 -44.70 -52.27 -4.58
C LYS A 498 -45.18 -50.98 -3.92
N ILE A 499 -45.49 -51.09 -2.63
CA ILE A 499 -45.88 -49.96 -1.79
C ILE A 499 -45.17 -50.05 -0.45
N PRO A 500 -45.01 -48.93 0.28
CA PRO A 500 -44.46 -48.98 1.63
C PRO A 500 -45.31 -49.85 2.53
N SER A 501 -44.70 -50.65 3.38
CA SER A 501 -45.41 -51.58 4.26
C SER A 501 -46.31 -50.85 5.25
N LEU A 502 -47.49 -51.45 5.55
CA LEU A 502 -48.43 -51.00 6.59
C LEU A 502 -48.90 -49.53 6.47
N ILE A 503 -49.16 -49.08 5.21
CA ILE A 503 -49.62 -47.70 4.96
C ILE A 503 -51.15 -47.58 5.00
N LEU A 504 -51.93 -48.67 4.72
CA LEU A 504 -53.38 -48.63 4.69
C LEU A 504 -54.02 -48.77 6.09
N GLN A 505 -53.33 -49.46 7.00
CA GLN A 505 -53.79 -49.70 8.34
C GLN A 505 -54.18 -48.44 9.13
N PRO A 506 -53.37 -47.33 9.17
CA PRO A 506 -53.77 -46.15 9.90
C PRO A 506 -55.02 -45.43 9.39
N PHE A 507 -55.28 -45.51 8.10
CA PHE A 507 -56.54 -44.98 7.52
C PHE A 507 -57.74 -45.79 7.90
N LEU A 508 -57.61 -47.09 7.91
CA LEU A 508 -58.68 -47.99 8.36
C LEU A 508 -58.92 -47.92 9.85
N GLU A 509 -57.88 -47.81 10.64
CA GLU A 509 -58.03 -47.54 12.08
C GLU A 509 -58.83 -46.25 12.32
N ASN A 510 -58.61 -45.20 11.56
CA ASN A 510 -59.35 -43.95 11.66
C ASN A 510 -60.86 -44.17 11.25
N ALA A 511 -61.14 -44.88 10.16
CA ALA A 511 -62.49 -45.20 9.74
C ALA A 511 -63.23 -45.96 10.83
N LEU A 512 -62.57 -46.96 11.42
CA LEU A 512 -63.17 -47.78 12.50
C LEU A 512 -63.40 -46.95 13.77
N TRP A 513 -62.36 -46.37 14.32
CA TRP A 513 -62.35 -45.76 15.66
C TRP A 513 -62.94 -44.36 15.70
N HIS A 514 -62.84 -43.61 14.64
CA HIS A 514 -63.34 -42.22 14.57
C HIS A 514 -64.61 -42.13 13.71
N GLY A 515 -64.73 -42.97 12.67
CA GLY A 515 -65.92 -42.97 11.81
C GLY A 515 -67.06 -43.81 12.36
N LEU A 516 -66.82 -45.11 12.60
CA LEU A 516 -67.86 -46.08 12.84
C LEU A 516 -68.19 -46.42 14.30
N SER A 517 -67.21 -46.16 15.23
CA SER A 517 -67.39 -46.57 16.63
C SER A 517 -68.61 -45.96 17.32
N SER A 518 -69.04 -44.79 16.91
CA SER A 518 -70.14 -44.00 17.47
C SER A 518 -71.38 -44.03 16.58
N LYS A 519 -71.39 -44.81 15.50
CA LYS A 519 -72.49 -44.91 14.56
C LYS A 519 -73.50 -45.99 14.98
N GLU A 520 -74.78 -45.65 14.94
CA GLU A 520 -75.89 -46.60 15.08
C GLU A 520 -76.32 -47.09 13.70
N GLY A 521 -76.65 -48.38 13.57
CA GLY A 521 -77.07 -49.00 12.33
C GLY A 521 -75.95 -49.64 11.51
N ALA A 522 -76.16 -49.80 10.22
CA ALA A 522 -75.22 -50.50 9.34
C ALA A 522 -73.90 -49.80 9.22
N LYS A 523 -72.78 -50.49 9.46
CA LYS A 523 -71.40 -50.01 9.44
C LYS A 523 -70.66 -50.59 8.24
N ASN A 524 -70.33 -49.74 7.24
CA ASN A 524 -69.70 -50.18 6.01
C ASN A 524 -68.37 -49.47 5.80
N ILE A 525 -67.38 -50.25 5.40
CA ILE A 525 -66.10 -49.73 4.88
C ILE A 525 -65.87 -50.44 3.54
N ASP A 526 -65.73 -49.65 2.50
CA ASP A 526 -65.37 -50.12 1.17
C ASP A 526 -63.97 -49.66 0.80
N LEU A 527 -63.06 -50.56 0.41
CA LEU A 527 -61.73 -50.31 -0.10
C LEU A 527 -61.73 -50.67 -1.59
N GLU A 528 -61.55 -49.68 -2.44
CA GLU A 528 -61.47 -49.85 -3.89
C GLU A 528 -60.07 -49.59 -4.38
N VAL A 529 -59.49 -50.48 -5.18
CA VAL A 529 -58.23 -50.29 -5.88
C VAL A 529 -58.50 -50.10 -7.36
N LYS A 530 -58.07 -48.97 -7.92
CA LYS A 530 -58.27 -48.68 -9.34
C LYS A 530 -57.01 -48.01 -9.93
N LYS A 531 -56.92 -48.13 -11.27
CA LYS A 531 -55.78 -47.47 -12.00
C LYS A 531 -56.08 -45.99 -12.14
N GLY A 532 -55.19 -45.19 -11.65
CA GLY A 532 -55.23 -43.75 -11.79
C GLY A 532 -54.64 -43.28 -13.12
N LYS A 533 -54.66 -41.96 -13.35
CA LYS A 533 -54.04 -41.34 -14.52
C LYS A 533 -52.52 -41.21 -14.25
N ASN A 534 -51.70 -41.08 -15.32
CA ASN A 534 -50.29 -40.76 -15.27
C ASN A 534 -49.41 -41.71 -14.40
N GLY A 535 -49.68 -43.01 -14.42
CA GLY A 535 -48.88 -44.02 -13.71
C GLY A 535 -49.11 -44.08 -12.20
N PHE A 536 -50.30 -43.67 -11.73
CA PHE A 536 -50.73 -43.86 -10.34
C PHE A 536 -51.59 -45.06 -10.16
N ILE A 537 -51.58 -45.68 -8.97
CA ILE A 537 -52.63 -46.50 -8.41
C ILE A 537 -53.40 -45.63 -7.41
N GLU A 538 -54.72 -45.64 -7.55
CA GLU A 538 -55.62 -44.99 -6.62
C GLU A 538 -56.23 -46.08 -5.69
N ILE A 539 -56.00 -45.86 -4.38
CA ILE A 539 -56.61 -46.66 -3.33
C ILE A 539 -57.65 -45.79 -2.62
N VAL A 540 -58.92 -46.17 -2.74
CA VAL A 540 -60.02 -45.39 -2.19
C VAL A 540 -60.61 -46.14 -1.00
N ILE A 541 -60.57 -45.53 0.17
CA ILE A 541 -61.20 -46.06 1.40
C ILE A 541 -62.40 -45.17 1.70
N THR A 542 -63.56 -45.74 1.72
CA THR A 542 -64.84 -45.07 1.99
C THR A 542 -65.48 -45.66 3.22
N ASP A 543 -65.78 -44.89 4.22
CA ASP A 543 -66.59 -45.25 5.36
C ASP A 543 -67.94 -44.51 5.31
N ASN A 544 -68.94 -45.10 5.93
CA ASN A 544 -70.25 -44.48 6.10
C ASN A 544 -70.43 -43.96 7.56
N GLY A 545 -69.37 -43.52 8.19
CA GLY A 545 -69.33 -43.07 9.57
C GLY A 545 -70.01 -41.73 9.85
N VAL A 546 -69.83 -41.21 11.04
CA VAL A 546 -70.47 -39.97 11.51
C VAL A 546 -69.84 -38.68 10.91
N GLY A 547 -68.78 -38.81 10.05
CA GLY A 547 -68.02 -37.70 9.49
C GLY A 547 -67.00 -37.08 10.46
N ARG A 548 -66.05 -36.33 9.93
CA ARG A 548 -64.90 -35.81 10.68
C ARG A 548 -65.26 -34.76 11.73
N ASP A 549 -66.21 -33.87 11.42
CA ASP A 549 -66.63 -32.81 12.36
C ASP A 549 -67.32 -33.34 13.59
N ALA A 550 -68.19 -34.35 13.41
CA ALA A 550 -68.83 -35.03 14.53
C ALA A 550 -67.86 -35.87 15.36
N ALA A 551 -66.95 -36.59 14.68
CA ALA A 551 -65.86 -37.32 15.33
C ALA A 551 -64.95 -36.44 16.17
N GLU A 552 -64.62 -35.20 15.72
CA GLU A 552 -63.80 -34.26 16.43
C GLU A 552 -64.47 -33.68 17.67
N ARG A 553 -65.74 -33.35 17.59
CA ARG A 553 -66.57 -32.95 18.74
C ARG A 553 -66.70 -34.08 19.81
N ILE A 554 -66.80 -35.31 19.41
CA ILE A 554 -66.80 -36.45 20.32
C ILE A 554 -65.42 -36.65 20.96
N LYS A 555 -64.32 -36.35 20.25
CA LYS A 555 -62.98 -36.46 20.73
C LYS A 555 -62.66 -35.36 21.76
N ASP A 556 -63.16 -34.14 21.58
CA ASP A 556 -62.99 -33.02 22.48
C ASP A 556 -63.75 -33.17 23.81
N SER A 557 -64.76 -33.93 23.81
CA SER A 557 -65.50 -34.28 25.05
C SER A 557 -64.83 -35.37 25.93
N LYS A 558 -63.77 -36.03 25.45
CA LYS A 558 -63.03 -37.07 26.16
C LYS A 558 -61.76 -36.48 26.79
N VAL A 559 -61.47 -36.75 28.07
CA VAL A 559 -60.40 -36.17 28.93
C VAL A 559 -58.98 -36.45 28.46
N LEU A 560 -58.77 -37.27 27.44
CA LEU A 560 -57.45 -37.63 26.92
C LEU A 560 -57.31 -37.21 25.43
N LYS A 561 -56.70 -36.03 25.21
CA LYS A 561 -56.29 -35.56 23.86
C LYS A 561 -55.12 -36.40 23.31
N ARG A 562 -55.36 -37.40 22.48
CA ARG A 562 -54.31 -38.04 21.66
C ARG A 562 -54.30 -37.43 20.29
N LYS A 563 -53.14 -36.76 19.96
CA LYS A 563 -52.87 -36.34 18.58
C LYS A 563 -52.79 -37.59 17.69
N SER A 564 -53.49 -37.60 16.57
CA SER A 564 -53.43 -38.68 15.57
C SER A 564 -52.08 -38.61 14.85
N VAL A 565 -51.06 -39.24 15.42
CA VAL A 565 -49.69 -39.25 14.87
C VAL A 565 -49.57 -40.22 13.68
N GLY A 566 -50.51 -41.18 13.52
CA GLY A 566 -50.42 -42.25 12.53
C GLY A 566 -50.49 -41.78 11.07
N ILE A 567 -51.38 -40.84 10.76
CA ILE A 567 -51.50 -40.31 9.38
C ILE A 567 -50.30 -39.49 8.98
N ASP A 568 -49.75 -38.65 9.88
CA ASP A 568 -48.59 -37.83 9.58
C ASP A 568 -47.35 -38.70 9.30
N ILE A 569 -47.13 -39.74 10.08
CA ILE A 569 -46.09 -40.75 9.85
C ILE A 569 -46.29 -41.46 8.50
N THR A 570 -47.53 -41.83 8.15
CA THR A 570 -47.83 -42.50 6.90
C THR A 570 -47.56 -41.58 5.69
N LYS A 571 -47.92 -40.30 5.79
CA LYS A 571 -47.58 -39.30 4.76
C LYS A 571 -46.09 -39.13 4.59
N GLU A 572 -45.32 -39.10 5.68
CA GLU A 572 -43.84 -38.99 5.61
C GLU A 572 -43.20 -40.24 4.96
N ARG A 573 -43.73 -41.42 5.22
CA ARG A 573 -43.30 -42.66 4.56
C ARG A 573 -43.61 -42.68 3.07
N LEU A 574 -44.81 -42.26 2.68
CA LEU A 574 -45.17 -42.10 1.27
C LEU A 574 -44.29 -41.04 0.58
N ALA A 575 -43.97 -39.96 1.26
CA ALA A 575 -43.04 -38.93 0.77
C ALA A 575 -41.63 -39.48 0.53
N ASN A 576 -41.13 -40.30 1.44
CA ASN A 576 -39.82 -40.93 1.28
C ASN A 576 -39.80 -41.99 0.18
N PHE A 577 -40.91 -42.75 0.02
CA PHE A 577 -41.05 -43.71 -1.03
C PHE A 577 -41.13 -43.07 -2.42
N SER A 578 -41.92 -42.00 -2.58
CA SER A 578 -42.09 -41.30 -3.87
C SER A 578 -40.87 -40.51 -4.35
N ARG A 579 -39.81 -40.38 -3.53
CA ARG A 579 -38.55 -39.68 -3.94
C ARG A 579 -37.85 -40.36 -5.13
N ASP A 580 -38.00 -41.65 -5.26
CA ASP A 580 -37.36 -42.46 -6.30
C ASP A 580 -38.22 -42.58 -7.57
N TYR A 581 -39.41 -41.95 -7.61
CA TYR A 581 -40.35 -41.96 -8.71
C TYR A 581 -40.50 -40.59 -9.37
N GLU A 582 -40.92 -40.56 -10.64
CA GLU A 582 -41.12 -39.29 -11.38
C GLU A 582 -42.29 -38.46 -10.83
N ASN A 583 -43.25 -39.11 -10.21
CA ASN A 583 -44.45 -38.51 -9.66
C ASN A 583 -44.47 -38.59 -8.13
N TYR A 584 -45.07 -37.59 -7.49
CA TYR A 584 -45.16 -37.51 -6.05
C TYR A 584 -46.48 -38.07 -5.54
N PHE A 585 -46.49 -38.75 -4.40
CA PHE A 585 -47.73 -39.25 -3.78
C PHE A 585 -48.70 -38.11 -3.46
N HIS A 586 -50.00 -38.44 -3.46
CA HIS A 586 -51.03 -37.51 -3.03
C HIS A 586 -52.09 -38.24 -2.18
N VAL A 587 -52.67 -37.57 -1.16
CA VAL A 587 -53.74 -38.14 -0.30
C VAL A 587 -54.82 -37.09 -0.12
N ASP A 588 -55.95 -37.35 -0.64
CA ASP A 588 -57.16 -36.54 -0.49
C ASP A 588 -58.08 -37.14 0.57
N ILE A 589 -58.64 -36.29 1.42
CA ILE A 589 -59.65 -36.68 2.41
C ILE A 589 -60.92 -35.88 2.13
N ILE A 590 -61.96 -36.51 1.76
CA ILE A 590 -63.24 -35.97 1.27
C ILE A 590 -64.34 -36.32 2.24
N ASP A 591 -65.03 -35.34 2.81
CA ASP A 591 -66.20 -35.57 3.64
C ASP A 591 -67.45 -35.80 2.72
N LYS A 592 -68.24 -36.81 3.03
CA LYS A 592 -69.47 -37.11 2.33
C LYS A 592 -70.67 -36.56 3.08
N PHE A 593 -71.62 -35.97 2.35
CA PHE A 593 -72.82 -35.37 2.89
C PHE A 593 -74.05 -35.96 2.16
N ASP A 594 -75.17 -36.01 2.84
CA ASP A 594 -76.46 -36.27 2.23
C ASP A 594 -77.06 -35.01 1.55
N ASP A 595 -78.20 -35.13 0.93
CA ASP A 595 -78.86 -34.01 0.28
C ASP A 595 -79.26 -32.89 1.27
N ASP A 596 -79.34 -33.19 2.57
CA ASP A 596 -79.62 -32.25 3.66
C ASP A 596 -78.35 -31.68 4.32
N THR A 597 -77.19 -31.92 3.74
CA THR A 597 -75.87 -31.48 4.23
C THR A 597 -75.40 -32.11 5.57
N ASN A 598 -76.03 -33.24 5.95
CA ASN A 598 -75.51 -33.99 7.09
C ASN A 598 -74.35 -34.88 6.69
N PRO A 599 -73.31 -34.99 7.51
CA PRO A 599 -72.19 -35.86 7.18
C PRO A 599 -72.58 -37.33 7.23
N ILE A 600 -72.38 -38.06 6.14
CA ILE A 600 -72.71 -39.46 5.98
C ILE A 600 -71.50 -40.39 5.85
N GLY A 601 -70.28 -39.85 6.04
CA GLY A 601 -69.05 -40.62 6.01
C GLY A 601 -67.87 -39.85 5.51
N THR A 602 -66.75 -40.57 5.37
CA THR A 602 -65.49 -40.01 4.86
C THR A 602 -64.94 -40.89 3.75
N GLN A 603 -64.36 -40.25 2.72
CA GLN A 603 -63.65 -40.93 1.66
C GLN A 603 -62.19 -40.44 1.65
N ILE A 604 -61.29 -41.41 1.63
CA ILE A 604 -59.82 -41.13 1.56
C ILE A 604 -59.36 -41.72 0.23
N VAL A 605 -58.68 -40.88 -0.56
CA VAL A 605 -58.11 -41.32 -1.84
C VAL A 605 -56.57 -41.17 -1.72
N ILE A 606 -55.87 -42.27 -1.89
CA ILE A 606 -54.44 -42.37 -1.81
C ILE A 606 -53.91 -42.63 -3.22
N TYR A 607 -53.11 -41.69 -3.75
CA TYR A 607 -52.46 -41.82 -5.05
C TYR A 607 -50.99 -42.23 -4.82
N ILE A 608 -50.63 -43.41 -5.30
CA ILE A 608 -49.28 -43.98 -5.15
C ILE A 608 -48.67 -44.12 -6.54
N PRO A 609 -47.49 -43.53 -6.81
CA PRO A 609 -46.81 -43.69 -8.09
C PRO A 609 -46.32 -45.13 -8.25
N THR A 610 -46.41 -45.66 -9.48
CA THR A 610 -46.01 -47.04 -9.83
C THR A 610 -44.98 -47.07 -10.95
N ILE A 611 -44.64 -45.89 -11.51
CA ILE A 611 -43.67 -45.70 -12.59
C ILE A 611 -42.74 -44.56 -12.22
#